data_afcbb9f9550fe1961e3cd437dffcbaa0
#
_entry.id   afcbb9f9550fe1961e3cd437dffcbaa0
#
_cell.length_a   1.000
_cell.length_b   1.000
_cell.length_c   1.000
_cell.angle_alpha   90.00
_cell.angle_beta   90.00
_cell.angle_gamma   90.00
#
_symmetry.space_group_name_H-M   'P 1'
#
loop_
_entity.id
_entity.type
_entity.pdbx_description
1 polymer ?
#
loop_
_entity_poly.entity_id
_entity_poly.type
_entity_poly.pdbx_seq_one_letter_code
_entity_poly.pdbx_strand_id
1 'polypeptide(L)'
;MDDKSLNQESISKYLGCIGRDWLMLTINEDIDKWDGEDFEVIYEQVIQSKNKDSRKKSVINKDSNFDDKLVGSNDRSYMNKLRDGQGFTYGRLRAFHDYQRECHDAPYVYFAWRNNRQIVKANIISPRIYHAMKVYVDESKLELEQKRICLVVLSIAYRTGLRIKELIGIRVSDIADIYTDNYNQEIDEPKIWIRPNRYRRLKSSSASRVIPINCLLKKDEMDLFIELFKHQKRLKRKYLFSQGSGKQPLPSTFFSNMMKLIWDRLLG
;
A
#
# COMPACT_ATOMS: atom_id res chain seq x y z
N MET A 1 -15.67 -1.66 -25.89
CA MET A 1 -14.74 -0.74 -25.20
C MET A 1 -15.01 -0.90 -23.73
N ASP A 2 -14.11 -1.53 -22.99
CA ASP A 2 -14.28 -1.72 -21.55
C ASP A 2 -14.13 -0.36 -20.87
N ASP A 3 -15.22 0.11 -20.32
CA ASP A 3 -15.33 1.35 -19.56
C ASP A 3 -14.45 1.22 -18.29
N LYS A 4 -13.18 1.58 -18.41
CA LYS A 4 -12.26 1.68 -17.27
C LYS A 4 -12.65 2.87 -16.41
N SER A 5 -13.81 2.81 -15.78
CA SER A 5 -14.23 3.84 -14.82
C SER A 5 -13.18 3.93 -13.70
N LEU A 6 -12.40 5.00 -13.72
CA LEU A 6 -11.47 5.32 -12.65
C LEU A 6 -12.28 5.53 -11.36
N ASN A 7 -11.82 4.95 -10.25
CA ASN A 7 -12.47 5.22 -8.97
C ASN A 7 -12.22 6.68 -8.54
N GLN A 8 -13.12 7.24 -7.74
CA GLN A 8 -13.09 8.63 -7.30
C GLN A 8 -11.75 9.03 -6.61
N GLU A 9 -11.11 8.09 -5.89
CA GLU A 9 -9.80 8.31 -5.27
C GLU A 9 -8.69 8.47 -6.33
N SER A 10 -8.76 7.71 -7.42
CA SER A 10 -7.82 7.84 -8.53
C SER A 10 -8.02 9.16 -9.27
N ILE A 11 -9.26 9.55 -9.56
CA ILE A 11 -9.60 10.85 -10.18
C ILE A 11 -9.07 11.99 -9.32
N SER A 12 -9.32 11.97 -8.02
CA SER A 12 -8.82 13.00 -7.08
C SER A 12 -7.29 13.09 -7.08
N LYS A 13 -6.59 11.95 -7.16
CA LYS A 13 -5.12 11.93 -7.25
C LYS A 13 -4.60 12.46 -8.59
N TYR A 14 -5.30 12.19 -9.69
CA TYR A 14 -4.95 12.75 -11.00
C TYR A 14 -5.11 14.27 -11.00
N LEU A 15 -6.28 14.76 -10.61
CA LEU A 15 -6.57 16.20 -10.52
C LEU A 15 -5.60 16.92 -9.56
N GLY A 16 -5.32 16.33 -8.40
CA GLY A 16 -4.36 16.90 -7.44
C GLY A 16 -2.91 16.89 -7.94
N CYS A 17 -2.57 15.97 -8.87
CA CYS A 17 -1.22 15.90 -9.41
C CYS A 17 -0.95 16.93 -10.51
N ILE A 18 -1.86 17.06 -11.48
CA ILE A 18 -1.63 17.90 -12.67
C ILE A 18 -2.68 18.98 -12.86
N GLY A 19 -3.94 18.77 -12.40
CA GLY A 19 -5.06 19.59 -12.79
C GLY A 19 -4.92 21.06 -12.38
N ARG A 20 -4.48 21.36 -11.15
CA ARG A 20 -4.27 22.72 -10.69
C ARG A 20 -3.23 23.47 -11.52
N ASP A 21 -2.06 22.86 -11.69
CA ASP A 21 -0.94 23.51 -12.38
C ASP A 21 -1.24 23.64 -13.87
N TRP A 22 -1.88 22.64 -14.45
CA TRP A 22 -2.40 22.71 -15.82
C TRP A 22 -3.35 23.89 -15.99
N LEU A 23 -4.42 24.00 -15.19
CA LEU A 23 -5.38 25.08 -15.27
C LEU A 23 -4.76 26.46 -15.08
N MET A 24 -3.81 26.60 -14.15
CA MET A 24 -3.13 27.87 -13.91
C MET A 24 -2.26 28.32 -15.08
N LEU A 25 -1.71 27.37 -15.82
CA LEU A 25 -0.86 27.66 -16.99
C LEU A 25 -1.67 27.87 -18.28
N THR A 26 -2.87 27.32 -18.34
CA THR A 26 -3.68 27.30 -19.59
C THR A 26 -4.96 28.15 -19.53
N ILE A 27 -5.24 28.81 -18.42
CA ILE A 27 -6.52 29.51 -18.21
C ILE A 27 -6.83 30.62 -19.22
N ASN A 28 -5.79 31.22 -19.80
CA ASN A 28 -5.92 32.30 -20.79
C ASN A 28 -5.47 31.86 -22.20
N GLU A 29 -5.24 30.57 -22.40
CA GLU A 29 -4.70 30.03 -23.65
C GLU A 29 -5.82 29.38 -24.48
N ASP A 30 -5.74 29.51 -25.78
CA ASP A 30 -6.63 28.84 -26.74
C ASP A 30 -6.01 27.48 -27.13
N ILE A 31 -6.30 26.47 -26.32
CA ILE A 31 -5.71 25.13 -26.41
C ILE A 31 -6.02 24.47 -27.76
N ASP A 32 -7.13 24.81 -28.40
CA ASP A 32 -7.54 24.23 -29.68
C ASP A 32 -6.60 24.65 -30.83
N LYS A 33 -5.78 25.68 -30.62
CA LYS A 33 -4.79 26.17 -31.61
C LYS A 33 -3.38 25.65 -31.35
N TRP A 34 -3.18 24.90 -30.28
CA TRP A 34 -1.86 24.43 -29.91
C TRP A 34 -1.35 23.32 -30.83
N ASP A 35 -0.06 23.40 -31.13
CA ASP A 35 0.67 22.32 -31.76
C ASP A 35 1.35 21.39 -30.72
N GLY A 36 2.14 20.41 -31.18
CA GLY A 36 2.83 19.47 -30.32
C GLY A 36 3.89 20.13 -29.42
N GLU A 37 4.55 21.19 -29.90
CA GLU A 37 5.59 21.92 -29.17
C GLU A 37 4.98 22.73 -28.01
N ASP A 38 3.82 23.36 -28.23
CA ASP A 38 3.08 24.10 -27.21
C ASP A 38 2.71 23.19 -26.03
N PHE A 39 2.20 22.01 -26.31
CA PHE A 39 1.91 21.02 -25.28
C PHE A 39 3.17 20.56 -24.53
N GLU A 40 4.29 20.35 -25.22
CA GLU A 40 5.57 19.96 -24.58
C GLU A 40 6.04 21.04 -23.61
N VAL A 41 6.01 22.30 -23.99
CA VAL A 41 6.40 23.44 -23.15
C VAL A 41 5.57 23.50 -21.89
N ILE A 42 4.25 23.38 -22.00
CA ILE A 42 3.35 23.42 -20.83
C ILE A 42 3.57 22.19 -19.93
N TYR A 43 3.75 21.00 -20.49
CA TYR A 43 4.03 19.80 -19.70
C TYR A 43 5.34 19.91 -18.93
N GLU A 44 6.38 20.49 -19.51
CA GLU A 44 7.63 20.77 -18.81
C GLU A 44 7.43 21.75 -17.66
N GLN A 45 6.64 22.82 -17.87
CA GLN A 45 6.32 23.79 -16.81
C GLN A 45 5.54 23.14 -15.66
N VAL A 46 4.56 22.27 -15.93
CA VAL A 46 3.83 21.51 -14.90
C VAL A 46 4.80 20.64 -14.09
N ILE A 47 5.76 20.00 -14.72
CA ILE A 47 6.77 19.18 -14.05
C ILE A 47 7.71 20.03 -13.20
N GLN A 48 8.13 21.19 -13.70
CA GLN A 48 9.01 22.11 -12.97
C GLN A 48 8.31 22.73 -11.76
N SER A 49 7.01 23.05 -11.83
CA SER A 49 6.25 23.59 -10.70
C SER A 49 6.21 22.61 -9.52
N LYS A 50 6.05 21.31 -9.80
CA LYS A 50 6.09 20.26 -8.77
C LYS A 50 7.46 20.13 -8.10
N ASN A 51 8.53 20.35 -8.85
CA ASN A 51 9.88 20.33 -8.29
C ASN A 51 10.14 21.50 -7.32
N LYS A 52 9.63 22.69 -7.64
CA LYS A 52 9.72 23.87 -6.75
C LYS A 52 8.94 23.67 -5.45
N ASP A 53 7.73 23.10 -5.51
CA ASP A 53 6.91 22.81 -4.32
C ASP A 53 7.55 21.73 -3.42
N SER A 54 8.18 20.74 -4.02
CA SER A 54 8.91 19.70 -3.28
C SER A 54 10.12 20.28 -2.52
N ARG A 55 10.84 21.23 -3.12
CA ARG A 55 11.96 21.93 -2.49
C ARG A 55 11.50 22.83 -1.33
N LYS A 56 10.39 23.58 -1.47
CA LYS A 56 9.83 24.41 -0.39
C LYS A 56 9.43 23.58 0.82
N LYS A 57 8.77 22.42 0.61
CA LYS A 57 8.39 21.52 1.72
C LYS A 57 9.59 20.94 2.47
N SER A 58 10.71 20.69 1.79
CA SER A 58 11.94 20.19 2.44
C SER A 58 12.69 21.25 3.26
N VAL A 59 12.54 22.53 2.92
CA VAL A 59 13.14 23.66 3.68
C VAL A 59 12.34 23.93 4.95
N ILE A 60 11.01 23.89 4.89
CA ILE A 60 10.15 24.14 6.07
C ILE A 60 10.34 23.06 7.16
N ASN A 61 10.67 21.83 6.78
CA ASN A 61 10.96 20.75 7.76
C ASN A 61 12.40 20.79 8.33
N LYS A 62 13.25 21.71 7.90
CA LYS A 62 14.63 21.86 8.42
C LYS A 62 14.74 22.79 9.63
N ASP A 63 13.71 23.57 9.94
CA ASP A 63 13.73 24.51 11.08
C ASP A 63 13.31 23.89 12.43
N SER A 64 13.05 22.60 12.48
CA SER A 64 12.89 21.88 13.74
C SER A 64 14.19 21.14 14.06
N ASN A 65 14.96 21.71 14.98
CA ASN A 65 16.15 21.21 15.62
C ASN A 65 16.29 19.68 15.60
N PHE A 66 17.19 19.17 14.80
CA PHE A 66 17.82 17.87 15.02
C PHE A 66 19.27 17.89 14.56
N ASP A 67 20.13 17.48 15.48
CA ASP A 67 21.59 17.57 15.47
C ASP A 67 22.26 17.10 14.17
N ASP A 68 23.20 17.92 13.75
CA ASP A 68 24.21 17.78 12.72
C ASP A 68 25.16 16.60 12.98
N LYS A 69 24.75 15.37 12.60
CA LYS A 69 25.72 14.26 12.50
C LYS A 69 25.22 13.10 11.63
N LEU A 70 24.89 13.37 10.37
CA LEU A 70 24.82 12.30 9.34
C LEU A 70 24.78 12.91 7.91
N VAL A 71 25.77 13.70 7.60
CA VAL A 71 26.00 14.30 6.27
C VAL A 71 26.78 13.32 5.39
N GLY A 72 26.18 12.23 4.98
CA GLY A 72 26.89 11.28 4.09
C GLY A 72 26.02 10.38 3.23
N SER A 73 24.76 10.16 3.59
CA SER A 73 23.91 9.19 2.90
C SER A 73 22.60 9.75 2.32
N ASN A 74 22.27 11.01 2.58
CA ASN A 74 20.95 11.58 2.28
C ASN A 74 20.76 12.09 0.84
N ASP A 75 21.83 12.44 0.11
CA ASP A 75 21.71 13.00 -1.23
C ASP A 75 21.12 12.01 -2.25
N ARG A 76 21.49 10.74 -2.15
CA ARG A 76 20.96 9.70 -3.06
C ARG A 76 19.47 9.39 -2.81
N SER A 77 19.05 9.40 -1.55
CA SER A 77 17.64 9.15 -1.17
C SER A 77 16.74 10.30 -1.60
N TYR A 78 17.21 11.54 -1.48
CA TYR A 78 16.49 12.74 -1.89
C TYR A 78 16.34 12.83 -3.42
N MET A 79 17.42 12.55 -4.17
CA MET A 79 17.38 12.51 -5.64
C MET A 79 16.47 11.39 -6.17
N ASN A 80 16.40 10.24 -5.49
CA ASN A 80 15.48 9.17 -5.85
C ASN A 80 14.02 9.57 -5.60
N LYS A 81 13.69 10.28 -4.49
CA LYS A 81 12.34 10.80 -4.25
C LYS A 81 11.89 11.85 -5.27
N LEU A 82 12.80 12.71 -5.73
CA LEU A 82 12.50 13.67 -6.79
C LEU A 82 12.23 12.96 -8.12
N ARG A 83 13.01 11.93 -8.45
CA ARG A 83 12.82 11.11 -9.65
C ARG A 83 11.51 10.32 -9.63
N ASP A 84 11.14 9.77 -8.49
CA ASP A 84 9.88 9.04 -8.32
C ASP A 84 8.66 9.96 -8.48
N GLY A 85 8.74 11.19 -7.94
CA GLY A 85 7.69 12.20 -8.11
C GLY A 85 7.52 12.66 -9.56
N GLN A 86 8.63 12.85 -10.28
CA GLN A 86 8.60 13.19 -11.69
C GLN A 86 7.98 12.09 -12.53
N GLY A 87 8.38 10.83 -12.33
CA GLY A 87 7.83 9.69 -13.05
C GLY A 87 6.34 9.54 -12.91
N PHE A 88 5.83 9.81 -11.70
CA PHE A 88 4.40 9.81 -11.45
C PHE A 88 3.69 10.93 -12.21
N THR A 89 4.22 12.15 -12.20
CA THR A 89 3.66 13.31 -12.93
C THR A 89 3.68 13.08 -14.42
N TYR A 90 4.78 12.62 -14.97
CA TYR A 90 4.89 12.25 -16.40
C TYR A 90 3.88 11.21 -16.83
N GLY A 91 3.73 10.14 -16.05
CA GLY A 91 2.74 9.10 -16.34
C GLY A 91 1.30 9.63 -16.36
N ARG A 92 1.02 10.67 -15.56
CA ARG A 92 -0.31 11.32 -15.52
C ARG A 92 -0.51 12.28 -16.68
N LEU A 93 0.50 13.07 -17.02
CA LEU A 93 0.46 13.95 -18.18
C LEU A 93 0.29 13.15 -19.47
N ARG A 94 1.00 12.02 -19.60
CA ARG A 94 0.83 11.14 -20.76
C ARG A 94 -0.60 10.60 -20.85
N ALA A 95 -1.14 10.05 -19.75
CA ALA A 95 -2.52 9.53 -19.75
C ALA A 95 -3.55 10.63 -20.03
N PHE A 96 -3.31 11.85 -19.56
CA PHE A 96 -4.13 13.01 -19.87
C PHE A 96 -4.03 13.40 -21.34
N HIS A 97 -2.84 13.41 -21.90
CA HIS A 97 -2.62 13.73 -23.31
C HIS A 97 -3.21 12.66 -24.25
N ASP A 98 -3.07 11.37 -23.90
CA ASP A 98 -3.71 10.28 -24.65
C ASP A 98 -5.24 10.48 -24.70
N TYR A 99 -5.85 10.90 -23.59
CA TYR A 99 -7.27 11.27 -23.54
C TYR A 99 -7.60 12.49 -24.41
N GLN A 100 -6.77 13.55 -24.39
CA GLN A 100 -6.94 14.74 -25.25
C GLN A 100 -6.88 14.36 -26.73
N ARG A 101 -6.00 13.44 -27.10
CA ARG A 101 -5.91 12.94 -28.47
C ARG A 101 -7.14 12.13 -28.89
N GLU A 102 -7.64 11.29 -28.01
CA GLU A 102 -8.79 10.43 -28.28
C GLU A 102 -10.11 11.22 -28.37
N CYS A 103 -10.28 12.27 -27.58
CA CYS A 103 -11.56 12.98 -27.42
C CYS A 103 -11.56 14.38 -28.04
N HIS A 104 -10.42 14.98 -28.26
CA HIS A 104 -10.29 16.40 -28.68
C HIS A 104 -9.28 16.61 -29.84
N ASP A 105 -8.88 15.53 -30.53
CA ASP A 105 -7.96 15.56 -31.68
C ASP A 105 -6.65 16.33 -31.42
N ALA A 106 -6.16 16.31 -30.17
CA ALA A 106 -4.91 16.99 -29.82
C ALA A 106 -3.74 16.41 -30.63
N PRO A 107 -2.73 17.25 -31.02
CA PRO A 107 -1.59 16.83 -31.83
C PRO A 107 -0.75 15.78 -31.10
N TYR A 108 0.08 15.06 -31.83
CA TYR A 108 1.00 14.09 -31.23
C TYR A 108 2.13 14.81 -30.48
N VAL A 109 2.38 14.39 -29.22
CA VAL A 109 3.49 14.85 -28.39
C VAL A 109 4.42 13.69 -28.09
N TYR A 110 5.70 13.87 -28.28
CA TYR A 110 6.69 12.87 -27.96
C TYR A 110 7.12 12.98 -26.49
N PHE A 111 6.62 12.10 -25.65
CA PHE A 111 7.10 11.98 -24.30
C PHE A 111 8.41 11.20 -24.23
N ALA A 112 9.54 11.91 -24.25
CA ALA A 112 10.88 11.34 -24.11
C ALA A 112 11.12 10.79 -22.71
N TRP A 113 10.27 9.89 -22.24
CA TRP A 113 10.42 9.24 -20.96
C TRP A 113 11.44 8.10 -21.08
N ARG A 114 12.61 8.30 -20.53
CA ARG A 114 13.50 7.16 -20.26
C ARG A 114 12.91 6.39 -19.09
N ASN A 115 12.39 5.20 -19.36
CA ASN A 115 12.06 4.20 -18.34
C ASN A 115 13.35 3.89 -17.56
N ASN A 116 13.66 4.70 -16.56
CA ASN A 116 14.59 4.27 -15.54
C ASN A 116 13.92 3.06 -14.90
N ARG A 117 14.36 1.86 -15.21
CA ARG A 117 13.93 0.62 -14.55
C ARG A 117 14.00 0.93 -13.07
N GLN A 118 12.83 1.00 -12.42
CA GLN A 118 12.78 1.11 -10.97
C GLN A 118 13.52 -0.11 -10.45
N ILE A 119 14.72 0.11 -9.94
CA ILE A 119 15.39 -0.92 -9.14
C ILE A 119 14.55 -0.97 -7.87
N VAL A 120 13.63 -1.92 -7.84
CA VAL A 120 12.87 -2.21 -6.64
C VAL A 120 13.89 -2.69 -5.60
N LYS A 121 14.30 -1.80 -4.72
CA LYS A 121 15.01 -2.19 -3.50
C LYS A 121 13.99 -2.88 -2.60
N ALA A 122 13.75 -4.15 -2.85
CA ALA A 122 12.96 -4.97 -1.96
C ALA A 122 13.77 -5.17 -0.68
N ASN A 123 13.38 -4.50 0.39
CA ASN A 123 13.89 -4.85 1.72
C ASN A 123 13.28 -6.19 2.10
N ILE A 124 14.05 -7.26 1.90
CA ILE A 124 13.61 -8.62 2.23
C ILE A 124 13.78 -8.81 3.73
N ILE A 125 12.69 -9.13 4.40
CA ILE A 125 12.73 -9.53 5.82
C ILE A 125 13.36 -10.93 5.90
N SER A 126 14.57 -11.00 6.43
CA SER A 126 15.24 -12.30 6.65
C SER A 126 14.53 -13.10 7.74
N PRO A 127 14.69 -14.43 7.77
CA PRO A 127 14.14 -15.28 8.85
C PRO A 127 14.57 -14.83 10.24
N ARG A 128 15.80 -14.33 10.40
CA ARG A 128 16.32 -13.79 11.65
C ARG A 128 15.55 -12.53 12.10
N ILE A 129 15.33 -11.60 11.18
CA ILE A 129 14.56 -10.38 11.46
C ILE A 129 13.11 -10.74 11.79
N TYR A 130 12.50 -11.64 11.03
CA TYR A 130 11.13 -12.11 11.30
C TYR A 130 11.01 -12.73 12.71
N HIS A 131 11.97 -13.57 13.12
CA HIS A 131 11.98 -14.12 14.46
C HIS A 131 12.09 -13.04 15.53
N ALA A 132 13.01 -12.08 15.36
CA ALA A 132 13.16 -10.97 16.29
C ALA A 132 11.89 -10.12 16.40
N MET A 133 11.15 -9.91 15.30
CA MET A 133 9.86 -9.23 15.31
C MET A 133 8.82 -9.99 16.17
N LYS A 134 8.76 -11.31 16.07
CA LYS A 134 7.85 -12.15 16.89
C LYS A 134 8.19 -12.02 18.38
N VAL A 135 9.47 -12.16 18.72
CA VAL A 135 9.95 -12.01 20.11
C VAL A 135 9.57 -10.63 20.67
N TYR A 136 9.80 -9.56 19.90
CA TYR A 136 9.46 -8.21 20.33
C TYR A 136 7.94 -8.05 20.61
N VAL A 137 7.08 -8.61 19.76
CA VAL A 137 5.61 -8.57 19.98
C VAL A 137 5.25 -9.33 21.24
N ASP A 138 5.87 -10.48 21.50
CA ASP A 138 5.60 -11.31 22.65
C ASP A 138 6.03 -10.63 23.97
N GLU A 139 7.19 -9.97 23.96
CA GLU A 139 7.72 -9.21 25.11
C GLU A 139 7.04 -7.84 25.30
N SER A 140 6.27 -7.35 24.31
CA SER A 140 5.63 -6.03 24.37
C SER A 140 4.61 -5.92 25.50
N LYS A 141 4.25 -4.68 25.87
CA LYS A 141 3.20 -4.37 26.84
C LYS A 141 1.78 -4.43 26.27
N LEU A 142 1.59 -5.01 25.09
CA LEU A 142 0.28 -5.17 24.48
C LEU A 142 -0.57 -6.15 25.30
N GLU A 143 -1.89 -5.98 25.24
CA GLU A 143 -2.82 -6.96 25.78
C GLU A 143 -2.68 -8.31 25.07
N LEU A 144 -2.99 -9.39 25.76
CA LEU A 144 -2.84 -10.77 25.25
C LEU A 144 -3.55 -10.97 23.90
N GLU A 145 -4.77 -10.42 23.75
CA GLU A 145 -5.50 -10.49 22.49
C GLU A 145 -4.81 -9.73 21.37
N GLN A 146 -4.26 -8.55 21.65
CA GLN A 146 -3.51 -7.75 20.70
C GLN A 146 -2.22 -8.46 20.25
N LYS A 147 -1.47 -9.06 21.19
CA LYS A 147 -0.29 -9.86 20.89
C LYS A 147 -0.62 -11.00 19.93
N ARG A 148 -1.67 -11.77 20.22
CA ARG A 148 -2.12 -12.87 19.33
C ARG A 148 -2.46 -12.36 17.92
N ILE A 149 -3.22 -11.29 17.82
CA ILE A 149 -3.55 -10.67 16.53
C ILE A 149 -2.27 -10.25 15.80
N CYS A 150 -1.34 -9.57 16.45
CA CYS A 150 -0.08 -9.12 15.86
C CYS A 150 0.78 -10.29 15.38
N LEU A 151 0.94 -11.34 16.19
CA LEU A 151 1.71 -12.53 15.83
C LEU A 151 1.12 -13.24 14.61
N VAL A 152 -0.21 -13.41 14.57
CA VAL A 152 -0.89 -14.05 13.43
C VAL A 152 -0.78 -13.18 12.17
N VAL A 153 -0.95 -11.85 12.30
CA VAL A 153 -0.78 -10.92 11.16
C VAL A 153 0.64 -10.98 10.61
N LEU A 154 1.66 -10.95 11.48
CA LEU A 154 3.06 -11.08 11.08
C LEU A 154 3.32 -12.40 10.35
N SER A 155 2.79 -13.51 10.89
CA SER A 155 2.97 -14.84 10.31
C SER A 155 2.34 -14.93 8.92
N ILE A 156 1.08 -14.53 8.78
CA ILE A 156 0.40 -14.56 7.49
C ILE A 156 1.08 -13.60 6.50
N ALA A 157 1.40 -12.36 6.91
CA ALA A 157 2.05 -11.40 6.04
C ALA A 157 3.39 -11.92 5.50
N TYR A 158 4.22 -12.46 6.40
CA TYR A 158 5.55 -12.97 6.06
C TYR A 158 5.49 -14.19 5.13
N ARG A 159 4.55 -15.13 5.38
CA ARG A 159 4.42 -16.38 4.64
C ARG A 159 3.70 -16.23 3.30
N THR A 160 2.75 -15.31 3.20
CA THR A 160 1.87 -15.20 2.03
C THR A 160 2.13 -13.97 1.16
N GLY A 161 2.87 -12.98 1.66
CA GLY A 161 3.07 -11.71 0.98
C GLY A 161 1.79 -10.88 0.81
N LEU A 162 0.74 -11.16 1.58
CA LEU A 162 -0.51 -10.39 1.54
C LEU A 162 -0.29 -8.93 1.91
N ARG A 163 -0.92 -8.03 1.14
CA ARG A 163 -0.90 -6.62 1.48
C ARG A 163 -1.69 -6.36 2.76
N ILE A 164 -1.28 -5.34 3.54
CA ILE A 164 -1.94 -5.01 4.80
C ILE A 164 -3.46 -4.81 4.64
N LYS A 165 -3.93 -4.20 3.57
CA LYS A 165 -5.37 -4.04 3.28
C LYS A 165 -6.06 -5.37 2.95
N GLU A 166 -5.35 -6.34 2.40
CA GLU A 166 -5.88 -7.68 2.16
C GLU A 166 -6.01 -8.45 3.45
N LEU A 167 -5.04 -8.32 4.37
CA LEU A 167 -5.04 -8.94 5.69
C LEU A 167 -6.17 -8.39 6.57
N ILE A 168 -6.23 -7.08 6.74
CA ILE A 168 -7.21 -6.43 7.63
C ILE A 168 -8.64 -6.82 7.27
N GLY A 169 -8.94 -6.94 5.98
CA GLY A 169 -10.27 -7.29 5.50
C GLY A 169 -10.65 -8.77 5.61
N ILE A 170 -9.83 -9.66 6.21
CA ILE A 170 -10.18 -11.08 6.35
C ILE A 170 -11.35 -11.20 7.33
N ARG A 171 -12.46 -11.78 6.85
CA ARG A 171 -13.61 -12.13 7.67
C ARG A 171 -13.43 -13.53 8.23
N VAL A 172 -14.06 -13.80 9.36
CA VAL A 172 -14.13 -15.17 9.90
C VAL A 172 -14.79 -16.12 8.89
N SER A 173 -15.78 -15.63 8.11
CA SER A 173 -16.43 -16.40 7.03
C SER A 173 -15.58 -16.55 5.74
N ASP A 174 -14.42 -15.89 5.65
CA ASP A 174 -13.48 -16.08 4.53
C ASP A 174 -12.51 -17.25 4.80
N ILE A 175 -12.60 -17.86 5.98
CA ILE A 175 -11.74 -18.98 6.38
C ILE A 175 -12.57 -20.27 6.24
N ALA A 176 -12.08 -21.19 5.43
CA ALA A 176 -12.72 -22.49 5.17
C ALA A 176 -11.82 -23.64 5.65
N ASP A 177 -12.42 -24.83 5.73
CA ASP A 177 -11.78 -26.10 6.00
C ASP A 177 -11.09 -26.19 7.39
N ILE A 178 -11.60 -25.41 8.36
CA ILE A 178 -11.35 -25.66 9.79
C ILE A 178 -12.59 -26.37 10.32
N TYR A 179 -12.55 -27.71 10.34
CA TYR A 179 -13.62 -28.53 10.90
C TYR A 179 -13.32 -28.84 12.35
N THR A 180 -14.25 -28.52 13.22
CA THR A 180 -14.38 -29.16 14.53
C THR A 180 -15.41 -30.26 14.37
N ASP A 181 -14.97 -31.41 13.91
CA ASP A 181 -15.87 -32.56 13.90
C ASP A 181 -16.01 -33.13 15.31
N ASN A 182 -17.24 -33.54 15.65
CA ASN A 182 -17.53 -34.21 16.94
C ASN A 182 -16.83 -35.58 17.07
N TYR A 183 -16.02 -35.96 16.08
CA TYR A 183 -15.33 -37.25 16.00
C TYR A 183 -13.80 -37.15 16.07
N ASN A 184 -13.22 -36.17 16.75
CA ASN A 184 -11.77 -36.09 17.03
C ASN A 184 -10.80 -36.24 15.83
N GLN A 185 -11.24 -36.09 14.60
CA GLN A 185 -10.37 -35.99 13.44
C GLN A 185 -10.32 -34.54 13.00
N GLU A 186 -9.35 -33.81 13.52
CA GLU A 186 -9.01 -32.49 13.03
C GLU A 186 -8.34 -32.63 11.64
N ILE A 187 -9.15 -32.63 10.59
CA ILE A 187 -8.62 -32.39 9.23
C ILE A 187 -8.58 -30.88 9.05
N ASP A 188 -7.50 -30.28 9.54
CA ASP A 188 -7.30 -28.85 9.39
C ASP A 188 -6.47 -28.56 8.12
N GLU A 189 -7.15 -28.36 7.00
CA GLU A 189 -6.57 -27.75 5.80
C GLU A 189 -7.08 -26.32 5.60
N PRO A 190 -6.77 -25.39 6.53
CA PRO A 190 -7.35 -24.08 6.47
C PRO A 190 -6.94 -23.30 5.24
N LYS A 191 -7.94 -22.70 4.59
CA LYS A 191 -7.80 -21.86 3.40
C LYS A 191 -8.38 -20.49 3.68
N ILE A 192 -7.74 -19.45 3.17
CA ILE A 192 -8.24 -18.09 3.26
C ILE A 192 -8.70 -17.63 1.87
N TRP A 193 -9.97 -17.23 1.77
CA TRP A 193 -10.54 -16.62 0.57
C TRP A 193 -10.26 -15.13 0.57
N ILE A 194 -9.48 -14.67 -0.39
CA ILE A 194 -9.24 -13.24 -0.60
C ILE A 194 -10.28 -12.74 -1.58
N ARG A 195 -11.35 -12.14 -1.06
CA ARG A 195 -12.50 -11.60 -1.80
C ARG A 195 -12.70 -10.12 -1.50
N PRO A 196 -13.22 -9.30 -2.44
CA PRO A 196 -13.49 -7.89 -2.16
C PRO A 196 -14.54 -7.74 -1.05
N ASN A 197 -14.36 -6.72 -0.21
CA ASN A 197 -15.34 -6.31 0.78
C ASN A 197 -15.15 -4.83 1.13
N ARG A 198 -15.97 -4.27 2.03
CA ARG A 198 -15.94 -2.85 2.39
C ARG A 198 -14.54 -2.34 2.80
N TYR A 199 -13.75 -3.17 3.49
CA TYR A 199 -12.41 -2.80 4.00
C TYR A 199 -11.27 -3.32 3.11
N ARG A 200 -11.58 -4.20 2.16
CA ARG A 200 -10.62 -4.83 1.27
C ARG A 200 -11.04 -4.63 -0.19
N ARG A 201 -10.52 -3.57 -0.81
CA ARG A 201 -10.63 -3.37 -2.25
C ARG A 201 -9.47 -4.09 -2.92
N LEU A 202 -9.78 -4.98 -3.84
CA LEU A 202 -8.78 -5.64 -4.67
C LEU A 202 -8.38 -4.72 -5.82
N LYS A 203 -7.10 -4.76 -6.20
CA LYS A 203 -6.57 -3.91 -7.29
C LYS A 203 -7.11 -4.35 -8.66
N SER A 204 -7.43 -5.62 -8.82
CA SER A 204 -8.00 -6.22 -10.05
C SER A 204 -8.91 -7.40 -9.68
N SER A 205 -9.75 -7.83 -10.61
CA SER A 205 -10.57 -9.04 -10.44
C SER A 205 -9.72 -10.30 -10.21
N SER A 206 -8.57 -10.39 -10.88
CA SER A 206 -7.60 -11.49 -10.73
C SER A 206 -6.90 -11.53 -9.36
N ALA A 207 -7.05 -10.49 -8.53
CA ALA A 207 -6.55 -10.50 -7.17
C ALA A 207 -7.44 -11.30 -6.20
N SER A 208 -8.64 -11.70 -6.63
CA SER A 208 -9.47 -12.67 -5.89
C SER A 208 -8.84 -14.06 -6.00
N ARG A 209 -8.52 -14.66 -4.84
CA ARG A 209 -7.80 -15.94 -4.80
C ARG A 209 -8.04 -16.67 -3.49
N VAL A 210 -7.72 -17.98 -3.51
CA VAL A 210 -7.67 -18.82 -2.31
C VAL A 210 -6.22 -19.02 -1.92
N ILE A 211 -5.91 -18.92 -0.64
CA ILE A 211 -4.58 -19.15 -0.09
C ILE A 211 -4.65 -20.38 0.83
N PRO A 212 -3.98 -21.47 0.48
CA PRO A 212 -3.87 -22.65 1.32
C PRO A 212 -2.82 -22.37 2.41
N ILE A 213 -3.25 -21.98 3.60
CA ILE A 213 -2.34 -21.56 4.67
C ILE A 213 -1.70 -22.74 5.40
N ASN A 214 -2.28 -23.95 5.32
CA ASN A 214 -1.71 -25.17 5.85
C ASN A 214 -0.31 -25.49 5.28
N CYS A 215 -0.08 -25.19 3.99
CA CYS A 215 1.21 -25.39 3.33
C CYS A 215 2.23 -24.27 3.61
N LEU A 216 1.78 -23.13 4.12
CA LEU A 216 2.58 -21.92 4.24
C LEU A 216 3.00 -21.59 5.67
N LEU A 217 2.12 -21.82 6.64
CA LEU A 217 2.40 -21.57 8.06
C LEU A 217 3.17 -22.75 8.66
N LYS A 218 4.08 -22.44 9.57
CA LYS A 218 4.68 -23.46 10.45
C LYS A 218 3.66 -23.92 11.47
N LYS A 219 3.91 -25.06 12.14
CA LYS A 219 3.00 -25.65 13.12
C LYS A 219 2.63 -24.65 14.22
N ASP A 220 3.61 -24.00 14.84
CA ASP A 220 3.41 -22.98 15.88
C ASP A 220 2.57 -21.77 15.41
N GLU A 221 2.81 -21.34 14.17
CA GLU A 221 2.06 -20.25 13.54
C GLU A 221 0.62 -20.66 13.21
N MET A 222 0.43 -21.92 12.81
CA MET A 222 -0.88 -22.50 12.54
C MET A 222 -1.70 -22.66 13.82
N ASP A 223 -1.10 -23.15 14.89
CA ASP A 223 -1.76 -23.32 16.18
C ASP A 223 -2.29 -21.95 16.69
N LEU A 224 -1.46 -20.90 16.62
CA LEU A 224 -1.87 -19.52 16.96
C LEU A 224 -3.01 -19.01 16.06
N PHE A 225 -2.96 -19.30 14.75
CA PHE A 225 -3.99 -18.91 13.82
C PHE A 225 -5.32 -19.59 14.13
N ILE A 226 -5.31 -20.90 14.35
CA ILE A 226 -6.51 -21.68 14.70
C ILE A 226 -7.08 -21.20 16.03
N GLU A 227 -6.25 -20.95 17.03
CA GLU A 227 -6.67 -20.43 18.32
C GLU A 227 -7.36 -19.06 18.18
N LEU A 228 -6.76 -18.14 17.41
CA LEU A 228 -7.37 -16.83 17.14
C LEU A 228 -8.69 -16.99 16.40
N PHE A 229 -8.75 -17.84 15.37
CA PHE A 229 -9.98 -18.09 14.61
C PHE A 229 -11.10 -18.64 15.51
N LYS A 230 -10.82 -19.68 16.31
CA LYS A 230 -11.77 -20.29 17.25
C LYS A 230 -12.27 -19.24 18.27
N HIS A 231 -11.37 -18.39 18.76
CA HIS A 231 -11.72 -17.28 19.67
C HIS A 231 -12.66 -16.27 19.02
N GLN A 232 -12.33 -15.78 17.83
CA GLN A 232 -13.15 -14.82 17.09
C GLN A 232 -14.53 -15.39 16.72
N LYS A 233 -14.59 -16.66 16.31
CA LYS A 233 -15.83 -17.38 16.00
C LYS A 233 -16.73 -17.52 17.25
N ARG A 234 -16.16 -17.88 18.40
CA ARG A 234 -16.87 -17.98 19.67
C ARG A 234 -17.50 -16.65 20.09
N LEU A 235 -16.77 -15.53 19.89
CA LEU A 235 -17.25 -14.18 20.16
C LEU A 235 -18.19 -13.64 19.06
N LYS A 236 -18.52 -14.43 18.05
CA LYS A 236 -19.37 -14.05 16.90
C LYS A 236 -18.88 -12.78 16.20
N ARG A 237 -17.56 -12.55 16.18
CA ARG A 237 -16.95 -11.41 15.52
C ARG A 237 -16.92 -11.61 14.00
N LYS A 238 -17.11 -10.53 13.26
CA LYS A 238 -17.16 -10.58 11.80
C LYS A 238 -15.78 -10.69 11.14
N TYR A 239 -14.77 -10.04 11.74
CA TYR A 239 -13.41 -9.96 11.20
C TYR A 239 -12.42 -10.72 12.06
N LEU A 240 -11.46 -11.40 11.41
CA LEU A 240 -10.42 -12.15 12.10
C LEU A 240 -9.54 -11.22 12.96
N PHE A 241 -9.16 -10.07 12.40
CA PHE A 241 -8.33 -9.08 13.08
C PHE A 241 -9.19 -7.94 13.62
N SER A 242 -9.96 -8.23 14.65
CA SER A 242 -10.86 -7.27 15.29
C SER A 242 -10.84 -7.45 16.81
N GLN A 243 -11.24 -6.39 17.52
CA GLN A 243 -11.39 -6.35 18.97
C GLN A 243 -12.79 -5.81 19.37
N GLY A 244 -13.10 -5.85 20.64
CA GLY A 244 -14.37 -5.35 21.17
C GLY A 244 -15.57 -6.00 20.50
N SER A 245 -16.46 -5.23 19.89
CA SER A 245 -17.67 -5.76 19.23
C SER A 245 -17.40 -6.60 17.98
N GLY A 246 -16.19 -6.55 17.40
CA GLY A 246 -15.83 -7.28 16.19
C GLY A 246 -16.57 -6.90 14.90
N LYS A 247 -17.40 -5.83 14.95
CA LYS A 247 -18.15 -5.34 13.78
C LYS A 247 -17.25 -4.70 12.72
N GLN A 248 -16.09 -4.20 13.15
CA GLN A 248 -15.08 -3.58 12.29
C GLN A 248 -13.72 -4.23 12.54
N PRO A 249 -12.86 -4.32 11.52
CA PRO A 249 -11.49 -4.76 11.71
C PRO A 249 -10.68 -3.67 12.43
N LEU A 250 -9.54 -4.07 13.00
CA LEU A 250 -8.54 -3.11 13.49
C LEU A 250 -8.08 -2.21 12.33
N PRO A 251 -7.88 -0.91 12.59
CA PRO A 251 -7.46 0.02 11.55
C PRO A 251 -6.03 -0.29 11.06
N SER A 252 -5.74 0.04 9.81
CA SER A 252 -4.39 -0.14 9.24
C SER A 252 -3.32 0.63 10.01
N THR A 253 -3.69 1.74 10.63
CA THR A 253 -2.80 2.55 11.48
C THR A 253 -2.29 1.78 12.69
N PHE A 254 -3.10 0.88 13.28
CA PHE A 254 -2.66 0.02 14.37
C PHE A 254 -1.46 -0.84 13.94
N PHE A 255 -1.56 -1.50 12.79
CA PHE A 255 -0.48 -2.35 12.27
C PHE A 255 0.73 -1.52 11.80
N SER A 256 0.51 -0.36 11.21
CA SER A 256 1.60 0.54 10.80
C SER A 256 2.38 1.07 12.01
N ASN A 257 1.69 1.42 13.09
CA ASN A 257 2.33 1.86 14.33
C ASN A 257 3.09 0.71 15.00
N MET A 258 2.50 -0.49 15.04
CA MET A 258 3.19 -1.69 15.53
C MET A 258 4.47 -1.95 14.73
N MET A 259 4.41 -1.93 13.39
CA MET A 259 5.58 -2.13 12.53
C MET A 259 6.64 -1.04 12.76
N LYS A 260 6.23 0.21 12.93
CA LYS A 260 7.15 1.31 13.24
C LYS A 260 7.87 1.05 14.56
N LEU A 261 7.16 0.71 15.62
CA LEU A 261 7.76 0.39 16.93
C LEU A 261 8.75 -0.77 16.84
N ILE A 262 8.42 -1.82 16.09
CA ILE A 262 9.31 -2.96 15.86
C ILE A 262 10.59 -2.50 15.13
N TRP A 263 10.46 -1.70 14.05
CA TRP A 263 11.59 -1.20 13.29
C TRP A 263 12.47 -0.27 14.11
N ASP A 264 11.90 0.67 14.84
CA ASP A 264 12.64 1.59 15.70
C ASP A 264 13.46 0.83 16.76
N ARG A 265 12.98 -0.32 17.22
CA ARG A 265 13.68 -1.16 18.20
C ARG A 265 14.74 -2.07 17.60
N LEU A 266 14.52 -2.59 16.39
CA LEU A 266 15.43 -3.56 15.76
C LEU A 266 16.56 -2.91 14.95
N LEU A 267 16.35 -1.68 14.47
CA LEU A 267 17.27 -0.99 13.57
C LEU A 267 17.77 0.36 14.14
N GLY A 268 17.17 0.89 15.22
CA GLY A 268 17.64 2.05 15.98
C GLY A 268 18.63 1.61 17.01
#